data_94c0485ee451f0f89113b9f0de5b1e5f
#
_entry.id   94c0485ee451f0f89113b9f0de5b1e5f
#
_cell.length_a   1.000
_cell.length_b   1.000
_cell.length_c   1.000
_cell.angle_alpha   90.00
_cell.angle_beta   90.00
_cell.angle_gamma   90.00
#
_symmetry.space_group_name_H-M   'P 1'
#
loop_
_entity.id
_entity.type
_entity.pdbx_description
1 polymer ?
#
loop_
_entity_poly.entity_id
_entity_poly.type
_entity_poly.pdbx_seq_one_letter_code
_entity_poly.pdbx_strand_id
1 'polypeptide(L)'
;MPKETYSVTTPIYYVNAAPHLGTAYTTIAADTVTRYQRANGKDVALVTGMDEHGQKVADTAADHGMEPQAWCDSMEPAFRDAWEALDIQYTDFVRTTEPRHALTVQQFWQKLYDKGYLYKGAYEGWYCVHEETYYAESDLEKNEDGHLVCPDCKRPVQLMASGEENWFFKLSEFQQPLLDFYAAHPDFIMPETRRNEIVS
;
A
#
# COMPACT_ATOMS: atom_id res chain seq x y z
N MET A 1 8.70 35.81 -4.16
CA MET A 1 7.74 35.11 -3.30
C MET A 1 8.07 33.62 -3.35
N PRO A 2 7.91 32.85 -2.28
CA PRO A 2 8.08 31.40 -2.36
C PRO A 2 7.08 30.86 -3.38
N LYS A 3 7.48 29.82 -4.15
CA LYS A 3 6.59 29.14 -5.08
C LYS A 3 5.53 28.38 -4.29
N GLU A 4 4.33 28.28 -4.85
CA GLU A 4 3.31 27.38 -4.34
C GLU A 4 3.81 25.93 -4.45
N THR A 5 3.65 25.14 -3.39
CA THR A 5 4.06 23.73 -3.40
C THR A 5 2.92 22.84 -3.88
N TYR A 6 3.28 21.74 -4.55
CA TYR A 6 2.33 20.72 -4.99
C TYR A 6 2.96 19.33 -4.85
N SER A 7 2.21 18.35 -4.39
CA SER A 7 2.72 16.99 -4.22
C SER A 7 1.85 15.99 -4.96
N VAL A 8 2.49 15.05 -5.63
CA VAL A 8 1.86 13.93 -6.31
C VAL A 8 2.50 12.65 -5.79
N THR A 9 1.70 11.65 -5.49
CA THR A 9 2.17 10.32 -5.13
C THR A 9 1.56 9.29 -6.06
N THR A 10 2.31 8.24 -6.37
CA THR A 10 1.75 7.01 -6.95
C THR A 10 1.52 5.99 -5.83
N PRO A 11 0.77 4.90 -6.06
CA PRO A 11 0.97 3.69 -5.28
C PRO A 11 2.45 3.30 -5.30
N ILE A 12 2.95 2.71 -4.23
CA ILE A 12 4.21 1.97 -4.25
C ILE A 12 3.92 0.56 -4.77
N TYR A 13 4.82 0.02 -5.58
CA TYR A 13 4.53 -1.19 -6.35
C TYR A 13 5.12 -2.43 -5.68
N TYR A 14 4.33 -3.50 -5.58
CA TYR A 14 4.84 -4.79 -5.13
C TYR A 14 5.93 -5.31 -6.07
N VAL A 15 6.95 -5.89 -5.48
CA VAL A 15 8.13 -6.42 -6.19
C VAL A 15 8.02 -7.92 -6.50
N ASN A 16 6.82 -8.46 -6.54
CA ASN A 16 6.57 -9.84 -6.93
C ASN A 16 6.68 -10.08 -8.45
N ALA A 17 6.71 -9.02 -9.25
CA ALA A 17 6.91 -9.07 -10.70
C ALA A 17 7.54 -7.78 -11.21
N ALA A 18 8.08 -7.83 -12.43
CA ALA A 18 8.57 -6.64 -13.15
C ALA A 18 7.43 -5.64 -13.42
N PRO A 19 7.75 -4.35 -13.61
CA PRO A 19 6.76 -3.34 -13.99
C PRO A 19 5.96 -3.76 -15.22
N HIS A 20 4.67 -3.48 -15.21
CA HIS A 20 3.77 -3.81 -16.33
C HIS A 20 2.96 -2.57 -16.76
N LEU A 21 2.15 -2.70 -17.79
CA LEU A 21 1.37 -1.58 -18.33
C LEU A 21 0.49 -0.87 -17.29
N GLY A 22 -0.04 -1.58 -16.30
CA GLY A 22 -0.84 -0.98 -15.22
C GLY A 22 -0.03 -0.05 -14.32
N THR A 23 1.18 -0.47 -13.93
CA THR A 23 2.12 0.37 -13.15
C THR A 23 2.59 1.56 -13.96
N ALA A 24 2.93 1.35 -15.24
CA ALA A 24 3.33 2.41 -16.16
C ALA A 24 2.22 3.44 -16.37
N TYR A 25 0.97 3.01 -16.56
CA TYR A 25 -0.17 3.89 -16.76
C TYR A 25 -0.35 4.86 -15.59
N THR A 26 -0.33 4.36 -14.37
CA THR A 26 -0.48 5.18 -13.15
C THR A 26 0.68 6.17 -13.00
N THR A 27 1.91 5.72 -13.24
CA THR A 27 3.10 6.57 -13.08
C THR A 27 3.17 7.65 -14.16
N ILE A 28 2.82 7.34 -15.43
CA ILE A 28 2.73 8.33 -16.52
C ILE A 28 1.66 9.39 -16.20
N ALA A 29 0.50 8.98 -15.68
CA ALA A 29 -0.53 9.92 -15.29
C ALA A 29 -0.05 10.89 -14.19
N ALA A 30 0.62 10.37 -13.17
CA ALA A 30 1.20 11.17 -12.08
C ALA A 30 2.29 12.12 -12.59
N ASP A 31 3.18 11.65 -13.47
CA ASP A 31 4.23 12.47 -14.08
C ASP A 31 3.63 13.56 -14.98
N THR A 32 2.57 13.27 -15.72
CA THR A 32 1.86 14.25 -16.53
C THR A 32 1.33 15.41 -15.68
N VAL A 33 0.67 15.10 -14.55
CA VAL A 33 0.20 16.11 -13.60
C VAL A 33 1.36 16.90 -13.02
N THR A 34 2.45 16.22 -12.66
CA THR A 34 3.68 16.84 -12.14
C THR A 34 4.27 17.84 -13.12
N ARG A 35 4.44 17.46 -14.38
CA ARG A 35 4.95 18.34 -15.46
C ARG A 35 4.03 19.55 -15.69
N TYR A 36 2.71 19.31 -15.70
CA TYR A 36 1.73 20.39 -15.82
C TYR A 36 1.85 21.42 -14.69
N GLN A 37 1.94 20.96 -13.44
CA GLN A 37 2.04 21.87 -12.30
C GLN A 37 3.40 22.58 -12.23
N ARG A 38 4.49 21.94 -12.64
CA ARG A 38 5.81 22.57 -12.82
C ARG A 38 5.77 23.65 -13.90
N ALA A 39 5.10 23.40 -15.03
CA ALA A 39 4.93 24.39 -16.10
C ALA A 39 4.10 25.60 -15.65
N ASN A 40 3.19 25.43 -14.69
CA ASN A 40 2.45 26.51 -14.03
C ASN A 40 3.28 27.23 -12.93
N GLY A 41 4.58 26.94 -12.81
CA GLY A 41 5.49 27.66 -11.92
C GLY A 41 5.53 27.17 -10.48
N LYS A 42 4.85 26.05 -10.16
CA LYS A 42 4.85 25.47 -8.80
C LYS A 42 6.16 24.70 -8.50
N ASP A 43 6.44 24.56 -7.22
CA ASP A 43 7.45 23.63 -6.71
C ASP A 43 6.79 22.28 -6.46
N VAL A 44 7.15 21.25 -7.27
CA VAL A 44 6.39 19.99 -7.33
C VAL A 44 7.25 18.81 -6.96
N ALA A 45 6.80 18.04 -5.97
CA ALA A 45 7.34 16.72 -5.63
C ALA A 45 6.48 15.61 -6.25
N LEU A 46 7.11 14.66 -6.94
CA LEU A 46 6.53 13.38 -7.35
C LEU A 46 7.25 12.25 -6.60
N VAL A 47 6.49 11.51 -5.79
CA VAL A 47 7.01 10.39 -5.01
C VAL A 47 6.40 9.09 -5.52
N THR A 48 7.25 8.14 -5.86
CA THR A 48 6.91 6.77 -6.25
C THR A 48 7.83 5.79 -5.52
N GLY A 49 7.70 4.50 -5.74
CA GLY A 49 8.59 3.56 -5.06
C GLY A 49 8.16 2.11 -5.15
N MET A 50 8.80 1.28 -4.31
CA MET A 50 8.60 -0.15 -4.22
C MET A 50 8.06 -0.54 -2.84
N ASP A 51 7.08 -1.45 -2.83
CA ASP A 51 6.55 -2.09 -1.62
C ASP A 51 7.23 -3.44 -1.44
N GLU A 52 8.11 -3.51 -0.45
CA GLU A 52 9.09 -4.59 -0.30
C GLU A 52 8.77 -5.53 0.88
N HIS A 53 7.61 -5.42 1.50
CA HIS A 53 7.17 -6.25 2.60
C HIS A 53 6.00 -7.15 2.21
N GLY A 54 5.71 -8.12 3.06
CA GLY A 54 4.57 -9.00 2.93
C GLY A 54 4.89 -10.40 2.44
N GLN A 55 3.94 -11.31 2.67
CA GLN A 55 4.10 -12.74 2.38
C GLN A 55 4.33 -13.01 0.88
N LYS A 56 3.67 -12.27 0.00
CA LYS A 56 3.83 -12.43 -1.45
C LYS A 56 5.27 -12.21 -1.92
N VAL A 57 5.94 -11.21 -1.35
CA VAL A 57 7.35 -10.93 -1.69
C VAL A 57 8.25 -12.03 -1.16
N ALA A 58 8.02 -12.51 0.07
CA ALA A 58 8.77 -13.60 0.67
C ALA A 58 8.60 -14.91 -0.12
N ASP A 59 7.38 -15.26 -0.50
CA ASP A 59 7.08 -16.46 -1.29
C ASP A 59 7.75 -16.39 -2.68
N THR A 60 7.65 -15.23 -3.34
CA THR A 60 8.29 -15.02 -4.65
C THR A 60 9.82 -15.14 -4.56
N ALA A 61 10.42 -14.58 -3.52
CA ALA A 61 11.86 -14.70 -3.27
C ALA A 61 12.27 -16.19 -3.08
N ALA A 62 11.50 -16.93 -2.27
CA ALA A 62 11.72 -18.35 -2.04
C ALA A 62 11.60 -19.18 -3.32
N ASP A 63 10.61 -18.91 -4.19
CA ASP A 63 10.44 -19.57 -5.48
C ASP A 63 11.65 -19.35 -6.42
N HIS A 64 12.38 -18.26 -6.24
CA HIS A 64 13.61 -17.93 -6.98
C HIS A 64 14.88 -18.35 -6.21
N GLY A 65 14.75 -19.01 -5.06
CA GLY A 65 15.88 -19.44 -4.23
C GLY A 65 16.69 -18.27 -3.65
N MET A 66 16.03 -17.15 -3.37
CA MET A 66 16.66 -15.94 -2.87
C MET A 66 16.12 -15.55 -1.49
N GLU A 67 16.93 -14.83 -0.73
CA GLU A 67 16.46 -14.12 0.47
C GLU A 67 15.57 -12.93 0.05
N PRO A 68 14.53 -12.57 0.83
CA PRO A 68 13.58 -11.50 0.45
C PRO A 68 14.24 -10.17 0.11
N GLN A 69 15.22 -9.73 0.91
CA GLN A 69 15.94 -8.48 0.63
C GLN A 69 16.74 -8.55 -0.67
N ALA A 70 17.42 -9.66 -0.92
CA ALA A 70 18.19 -9.86 -2.15
C ALA A 70 17.29 -9.87 -3.39
N TRP A 71 16.10 -10.45 -3.26
CA TRP A 71 15.07 -10.39 -4.30
C TRP A 71 14.64 -8.94 -4.58
N CYS A 72 14.27 -8.17 -3.54
CA CYS A 72 13.90 -6.76 -3.68
C CYS A 72 15.02 -5.94 -4.33
N ASP A 73 16.26 -6.14 -3.91
CA ASP A 73 17.42 -5.46 -4.49
C ASP A 73 17.62 -5.80 -5.98
N SER A 74 17.33 -7.04 -6.37
CA SER A 74 17.43 -7.49 -7.77
C SER A 74 16.34 -6.88 -8.67
N MET A 75 15.20 -6.52 -8.09
CA MET A 75 14.05 -5.94 -8.81
C MET A 75 14.14 -4.43 -8.99
N GLU A 76 14.88 -3.73 -8.13
CA GLU A 76 15.00 -2.27 -8.18
C GLU A 76 15.42 -1.73 -9.56
N PRO A 77 16.45 -2.29 -10.24
CA PRO A 77 16.84 -1.84 -11.57
C PRO A 77 15.70 -1.90 -12.59
N ALA A 78 14.88 -2.96 -12.56
CA ALA A 78 13.79 -3.10 -13.52
C ALA A 78 12.76 -1.96 -13.40
N PHE A 79 12.47 -1.49 -12.17
CA PHE A 79 11.59 -0.34 -11.97
C PHE A 79 12.26 0.96 -12.40
N ARG A 80 13.51 1.19 -12.01
CA ARG A 80 14.23 2.43 -12.37
C ARG A 80 14.43 2.56 -13.88
N ASP A 81 14.84 1.48 -14.54
CA ASP A 81 15.04 1.43 -16.00
C ASP A 81 13.72 1.69 -16.75
N ALA A 82 12.61 1.12 -16.25
CA ALA A 82 11.30 1.39 -16.82
C ALA A 82 10.90 2.87 -16.70
N TRP A 83 11.15 3.49 -15.55
CA TRP A 83 10.85 4.91 -15.34
C TRP A 83 11.80 5.80 -16.16
N GLU A 84 13.05 5.45 -16.30
CA GLU A 84 13.99 6.14 -17.18
C GLU A 84 13.56 6.06 -18.64
N ALA A 85 13.21 4.86 -19.13
CA ALA A 85 12.74 4.65 -20.51
C ALA A 85 11.46 5.43 -20.83
N LEU A 86 10.62 5.70 -19.82
CA LEU A 86 9.40 6.50 -19.96
C LEU A 86 9.62 8.00 -19.65
N ASP A 87 10.86 8.43 -19.39
CA ASP A 87 11.22 9.80 -18.99
C ASP A 87 10.40 10.31 -17.79
N ILE A 88 10.14 9.45 -16.80
CA ILE A 88 9.41 9.81 -15.56
C ILE A 88 10.30 10.66 -14.67
N GLN A 89 9.85 11.86 -14.33
CA GLN A 89 10.61 12.84 -13.56
C GLN A 89 10.22 12.84 -12.07
N TYR A 90 10.35 11.69 -11.41
CA TYR A 90 10.11 11.61 -9.98
C TYR A 90 11.16 12.37 -9.16
N THR A 91 10.73 12.91 -8.03
CA THR A 91 11.59 13.63 -7.09
C THR A 91 12.24 12.67 -6.10
N ASP A 92 11.47 11.63 -5.71
CA ASP A 92 11.94 10.61 -4.77
C ASP A 92 11.39 9.23 -5.17
N PHE A 93 12.26 8.22 -5.03
CA PHE A 93 11.94 6.83 -5.22
C PHE A 93 12.15 6.11 -3.88
N VAL A 94 11.05 5.77 -3.22
CA VAL A 94 11.04 5.20 -1.87
C VAL A 94 11.08 3.68 -1.96
N ARG A 95 11.94 3.08 -1.16
CA ARG A 95 11.91 1.65 -0.86
C ARG A 95 11.49 1.47 0.60
N THR A 96 10.51 0.62 0.87
CA THR A 96 9.98 0.46 2.24
C THR A 96 10.97 -0.21 3.20
N THR A 97 12.02 -0.87 2.68
CA THR A 97 13.13 -1.42 3.47
C THR A 97 14.26 -0.43 3.77
N GLU A 98 14.25 0.77 3.17
CA GLU A 98 15.27 1.77 3.44
C GLU A 98 15.27 2.24 4.90
N PRO A 99 16.47 2.47 5.49
CA PRO A 99 16.59 2.95 6.87
C PRO A 99 15.81 4.26 7.13
N ARG A 100 15.76 5.18 6.15
CA ARG A 100 15.00 6.43 6.28
C ARG A 100 13.49 6.20 6.39
N HIS A 101 12.95 5.22 5.66
CA HIS A 101 11.55 4.83 5.73
C HIS A 101 11.27 4.16 7.09
N ALA A 102 12.08 3.15 7.47
CA ALA A 102 11.94 2.45 8.73
C ALA A 102 11.96 3.42 9.93
N LEU A 103 12.88 4.40 9.94
CA LEU A 103 12.94 5.41 11.00
C LEU A 103 11.66 6.25 11.08
N THR A 104 11.14 6.67 9.93
CA THR A 104 9.90 7.46 9.87
C THR A 104 8.70 6.65 10.38
N VAL A 105 8.60 5.38 9.97
CA VAL A 105 7.56 4.46 10.45
C VAL A 105 7.67 4.28 11.97
N GLN A 106 8.86 4.04 12.51
CA GLN A 106 9.07 3.88 13.95
C GLN A 106 8.64 5.12 14.74
N GLN A 107 9.00 6.32 14.26
CA GLN A 107 8.61 7.58 14.90
C GLN A 107 7.10 7.80 14.85
N PHE A 108 6.46 7.48 13.73
CA PHE A 108 5.01 7.59 13.58
C PHE A 108 4.28 6.59 14.47
N TRP A 109 4.75 5.34 14.49
CA TRP A 109 4.24 4.28 15.36
C TRP A 109 4.31 4.68 16.83
N GLN A 110 5.48 5.15 17.29
CA GLN A 110 5.66 5.61 18.67
C GLN A 110 4.68 6.72 19.02
N LYS A 111 4.47 7.68 18.12
CA LYS A 111 3.51 8.77 18.30
C LYS A 111 2.07 8.26 18.46
N LEU A 112 1.67 7.23 17.70
CA LEU A 112 0.36 6.61 17.83
C LEU A 112 0.23 5.84 19.15
N TYR A 113 1.28 5.14 19.54
CA TYR A 113 1.34 4.42 20.80
C TYR A 113 1.21 5.38 22.00
N ASP A 114 1.98 6.46 22.03
CA ASP A 114 1.95 7.46 23.11
C ASP A 114 0.57 8.14 23.22
N LYS A 115 -0.15 8.24 22.12
CA LYS A 115 -1.52 8.75 22.08
C LYS A 115 -2.60 7.71 22.48
N GLY A 116 -2.21 6.47 22.74
CA GLY A 116 -3.12 5.39 23.12
C GLY A 116 -3.97 4.84 21.98
N TYR A 117 -3.59 5.08 20.71
CA TYR A 117 -4.29 4.55 19.54
C TYR A 117 -3.87 3.12 19.17
N LEU A 118 -2.81 2.60 19.78
CA LEU A 118 -2.36 1.23 19.60
C LEU A 118 -2.61 0.40 20.84
N TYR A 119 -3.05 -0.83 20.65
CA TYR A 119 -3.26 -1.81 21.71
C TYR A 119 -2.84 -3.19 21.27
N LYS A 120 -2.51 -4.04 22.23
CA LYS A 120 -2.23 -5.44 21.96
C LYS A 120 -3.50 -6.28 22.06
N GLY A 121 -3.61 -7.26 21.17
CA GLY A 121 -4.70 -8.23 21.14
C GLY A 121 -4.29 -9.48 20.37
N ALA A 122 -5.04 -10.56 20.60
CA ALA A 122 -4.92 -11.76 19.78
C ALA A 122 -6.01 -11.74 18.70
N TYR A 123 -5.65 -12.17 17.51
CA TYR A 123 -6.60 -12.37 16.42
C TYR A 123 -6.48 -13.80 15.91
N GLU A 124 -7.61 -14.44 15.73
CA GLU A 124 -7.73 -15.74 15.09
C GLU A 124 -8.71 -15.60 13.93
N GLY A 125 -8.32 -16.02 12.74
CA GLY A 125 -9.18 -15.91 11.58
C GLY A 125 -8.59 -16.61 10.35
N TRP A 126 -9.45 -16.86 9.37
CA TRP A 126 -9.05 -17.41 8.09
C TRP A 126 -8.45 -16.32 7.21
N TYR A 127 -7.22 -16.52 6.77
CA TYR A 127 -6.47 -15.55 5.98
C TYR A 127 -6.26 -16.04 4.55
N CYS A 128 -6.60 -15.20 3.59
CA CYS A 128 -6.27 -15.41 2.19
C CYS A 128 -4.98 -14.64 1.85
N VAL A 129 -3.90 -15.35 1.59
CA VAL A 129 -2.59 -14.74 1.22
C VAL A 129 -2.70 -13.96 -0.11
N HIS A 130 -3.53 -14.43 -1.04
CA HIS A 130 -3.69 -13.78 -2.35
C HIS A 130 -4.41 -12.43 -2.26
N GLU A 131 -5.52 -12.38 -1.51
CA GLU A 131 -6.29 -11.16 -1.30
C GLU A 131 -5.79 -10.32 -0.11
N GLU A 132 -4.82 -10.87 0.67
CA GLU A 132 -4.29 -10.24 1.88
C GLU A 132 -5.38 -9.82 2.87
N THR A 133 -6.41 -10.67 2.99
CA THR A 133 -7.64 -10.37 3.72
C THR A 133 -8.01 -11.50 4.66
N TYR A 134 -8.51 -11.13 5.83
CA TYR A 134 -9.12 -12.05 6.78
C TYR A 134 -10.62 -12.20 6.49
N TYR A 135 -11.11 -13.42 6.65
CA TYR A 135 -12.52 -13.79 6.48
C TYR A 135 -13.03 -14.47 7.75
N ALA A 136 -14.28 -14.22 8.09
CA ALA A 136 -14.99 -15.08 9.03
C ALA A 136 -15.26 -16.45 8.37
N GLU A 137 -15.29 -17.52 9.14
CA GLU A 137 -15.55 -18.87 8.58
C GLU A 137 -16.88 -18.94 7.83
N SER A 138 -17.88 -18.16 8.28
CA SER A 138 -19.21 -18.06 7.63
C SER A 138 -19.15 -17.48 6.21
N ASP A 139 -18.11 -16.73 5.88
CA ASP A 139 -17.99 -16.02 4.61
C ASP A 139 -17.17 -16.82 3.59
N LEU A 140 -16.56 -17.93 4.05
CA LEU A 140 -15.77 -18.81 3.20
C LEU A 140 -16.65 -19.77 2.40
N GLU A 141 -16.14 -20.15 1.25
CA GLU A 141 -16.75 -21.20 0.42
C GLU A 141 -16.01 -22.54 0.60
N LYS A 142 -16.63 -23.61 0.11
CA LYS A 142 -15.98 -24.92 0.02
C LYS A 142 -15.80 -25.30 -1.44
N ASN A 143 -14.59 -25.77 -1.78
CA ASN A 143 -14.33 -26.35 -3.09
C ASN A 143 -14.93 -27.75 -3.23
N GLU A 144 -14.77 -28.39 -4.39
CA GLU A 144 -15.29 -29.73 -4.69
C GLU A 144 -14.77 -30.81 -3.72
N ASP A 145 -13.57 -30.63 -3.17
CA ASP A 145 -12.93 -31.53 -2.19
C ASP A 145 -13.35 -31.22 -0.74
N GLY A 146 -14.18 -30.20 -0.53
CA GLY A 146 -14.69 -29.79 0.79
C GLY A 146 -13.73 -28.90 1.58
N HIS A 147 -12.62 -28.44 1.00
CA HIS A 147 -11.70 -27.49 1.64
C HIS A 147 -12.24 -26.06 1.59
N LEU A 148 -11.96 -25.30 2.66
CA LEU A 148 -12.31 -23.89 2.73
C LEU A 148 -11.44 -23.06 1.76
N VAL A 149 -12.10 -22.21 0.99
CA VAL A 149 -11.49 -21.34 -0.02
C VAL A 149 -12.00 -19.91 0.11
N CYS A 150 -11.19 -18.97 -0.34
CA CYS A 150 -11.53 -17.56 -0.42
C CYS A 150 -12.73 -17.34 -1.35
N PRO A 151 -13.75 -16.56 -0.95
CA PRO A 151 -14.94 -16.31 -1.78
C PRO A 151 -14.59 -15.51 -3.06
N ASP A 152 -13.52 -14.72 -3.03
CA ASP A 152 -13.13 -13.85 -4.14
C ASP A 152 -12.24 -14.58 -5.16
N CYS A 153 -11.10 -15.09 -4.73
CA CYS A 153 -10.11 -15.69 -5.63
C CYS A 153 -10.18 -17.22 -5.73
N LYS A 154 -11.05 -17.89 -4.93
CA LYS A 154 -11.25 -19.36 -4.88
C LYS A 154 -10.00 -20.15 -4.47
N ARG A 155 -8.97 -19.51 -3.95
CA ARG A 155 -7.74 -20.15 -3.47
C ARG A 155 -7.90 -20.64 -2.03
N PRO A 156 -7.13 -21.65 -1.60
CA PRO A 156 -7.11 -22.10 -0.22
C PRO A 156 -6.82 -20.96 0.75
N VAL A 157 -7.50 -20.94 1.87
CA VAL A 157 -7.25 -20.04 3.00
C VAL A 157 -6.51 -20.77 4.10
N GLN A 158 -5.80 -20.02 4.93
CA GLN A 158 -5.04 -20.55 6.07
C GLN A 158 -5.67 -20.05 7.36
N LEU A 159 -5.86 -20.96 8.32
CA LEU A 159 -6.25 -20.54 9.66
C LEU A 159 -5.02 -19.93 10.35
N MET A 160 -5.02 -18.63 10.50
CA MET A 160 -4.04 -17.92 11.28
C MET A 160 -4.50 -17.93 12.73
N ALA A 161 -4.18 -19.01 13.43
CA ALA A 161 -4.37 -19.13 14.87
C ALA A 161 -3.11 -18.58 15.54
N SER A 162 -3.06 -17.27 15.74
CA SER A 162 -1.95 -16.70 16.48
C SER A 162 -2.27 -16.75 17.98
N GLY A 163 -1.65 -17.66 18.69
CA GLY A 163 -1.46 -17.48 20.13
C GLY A 163 -0.52 -16.31 20.44
N GLU A 164 -0.12 -15.56 19.43
CA GLU A 164 0.76 -14.41 19.51
C GLU A 164 -0.05 -13.12 19.60
N GLU A 165 0.35 -12.26 20.54
CA GLU A 165 -0.22 -10.91 20.63
C GLU A 165 0.25 -10.07 19.44
N ASN A 166 -0.69 -9.51 18.69
CA ASN A 166 -0.44 -8.52 17.65
C ASN A 166 -0.85 -7.11 18.10
N TRP A 167 -0.30 -6.13 17.41
CA TRP A 167 -0.70 -4.74 17.59
C TRP A 167 -1.91 -4.41 16.72
N PHE A 168 -2.89 -3.76 17.34
CA PHE A 168 -4.09 -3.26 16.68
C PHE A 168 -4.15 -1.74 16.77
N PHE A 169 -4.71 -1.13 15.74
CA PHE A 169 -4.98 0.29 15.69
C PHE A 169 -6.47 0.57 15.90
N LYS A 170 -6.80 1.53 16.74
CA LYS A 170 -8.18 1.91 17.06
C LYS A 170 -8.80 2.73 15.93
N LEU A 171 -8.97 2.12 14.76
CA LEU A 171 -9.47 2.79 13.55
C LEU A 171 -10.85 3.42 13.76
N SER A 172 -11.74 2.78 14.53
CA SER A 172 -13.09 3.27 14.80
C SER A 172 -13.13 4.64 15.50
N GLU A 173 -12.09 5.00 16.26
CA GLU A 173 -12.01 6.34 16.87
C GLU A 173 -11.85 7.46 15.85
N PHE A 174 -11.44 7.14 14.62
CA PHE A 174 -11.25 8.10 13.53
C PHE A 174 -12.45 8.21 12.58
N GLN A 175 -13.43 7.32 12.69
CA GLN A 175 -14.58 7.27 11.78
C GLN A 175 -15.35 8.60 11.76
N GLN A 176 -15.88 9.04 12.90
CA GLN A 176 -16.67 10.27 12.94
C GLN A 176 -15.83 11.52 12.62
N PRO A 177 -14.61 11.69 13.16
CA PRO A 177 -13.75 12.82 12.76
C PRO A 177 -13.47 12.89 11.25
N LEU A 178 -13.29 11.74 10.58
CA LEU A 178 -13.08 11.69 9.13
C LEU A 178 -14.36 12.05 8.36
N LEU A 179 -15.52 11.53 8.76
CA LEU A 179 -16.80 11.86 8.15
C LEU A 179 -17.12 13.37 8.26
N ASP A 180 -16.88 13.96 9.44
CA ASP A 180 -17.07 15.40 9.67
C ASP A 180 -16.10 16.22 8.80
N PHE A 181 -14.85 15.76 8.68
CA PHE A 181 -13.85 16.40 7.82
C PHE A 181 -14.27 16.36 6.34
N TYR A 182 -14.71 15.20 5.84
CA TYR A 182 -15.16 15.04 4.44
C TYR A 182 -16.42 15.87 4.15
N ALA A 183 -17.32 16.01 5.12
CA ALA A 183 -18.48 16.88 5.00
C ALA A 183 -18.09 18.36 4.91
N ALA A 184 -17.08 18.77 5.68
CA ALA A 184 -16.56 20.16 5.66
C ALA A 184 -15.67 20.46 4.42
N HIS A 185 -15.11 19.42 3.78
CA HIS A 185 -14.18 19.55 2.66
C HIS A 185 -14.63 18.67 1.47
N PRO A 186 -15.69 19.05 0.75
CA PRO A 186 -16.31 18.21 -0.29
C PRO A 186 -15.37 17.85 -1.45
N ASP A 187 -14.36 18.68 -1.70
CA ASP A 187 -13.39 18.48 -2.78
C ASP A 187 -12.15 17.65 -2.36
N PHE A 188 -12.12 17.20 -1.09
CA PHE A 188 -10.97 16.43 -0.58
C PHE A 188 -10.86 15.04 -1.23
N ILE A 189 -12.01 14.42 -1.53
CA ILE A 189 -12.06 13.13 -2.23
C ILE A 189 -12.70 13.33 -3.60
N MET A 190 -11.95 13.06 -4.66
CA MET A 190 -12.37 13.22 -6.04
C MET A 190 -12.08 11.94 -6.85
N PRO A 191 -12.88 11.57 -7.84
CA PRO A 191 -14.17 12.14 -8.21
C PRO A 191 -15.30 11.77 -7.22
N GLU A 192 -16.48 12.33 -7.43
CA GLU A 192 -17.65 12.13 -6.55
C GLU A 192 -18.00 10.65 -6.33
N THR A 193 -17.83 9.80 -7.34
CA THR A 193 -18.04 8.35 -7.23
C THR A 193 -17.17 7.73 -6.14
N ARG A 194 -15.89 8.16 -6.02
CA ARG A 194 -14.98 7.69 -4.98
C ARG A 194 -15.30 8.24 -3.61
N ARG A 195 -15.78 9.49 -3.56
CA ARG A 195 -16.29 10.06 -2.31
C ARG A 195 -17.47 9.27 -1.78
N ASN A 196 -18.44 8.94 -2.63
CA ASN A 196 -19.63 8.19 -2.24
C ASN A 196 -19.26 6.78 -1.72
N GLU A 197 -18.28 6.11 -2.34
CA GLU A 197 -17.76 4.81 -1.91
C GLU A 197 -17.11 4.87 -0.52
N ILE A 198 -16.38 5.95 -0.21
CA ILE A 198 -15.68 6.09 1.08
C ILE A 198 -16.62 6.51 2.21
N VAL A 199 -17.68 7.26 1.90
CA VAL A 199 -18.61 7.81 2.90
C VAL A 199 -19.77 6.84 3.19
N SER A 200 -20.05 5.87 2.29
CA SER A 200 -21.08 4.84 2.48
C SER A 200 -20.64 3.80 3.52
#